data_37a7666dacb3d5d87dae3361561f9469
#
_entry.id   37a7666dacb3d5d87dae3361561f9469
#
_cell.length_a   1.000
_cell.length_b   1.000
_cell.length_c   1.000
_cell.angle_alpha   90.00
_cell.angle_beta   90.00
_cell.angle_gamma   90.00
#
_symmetry.space_group_name_H-M   'P 1'
#
loop_
_entity.id
_entity.type
_entity.pdbx_description
1 polymer ?
#
loop_
_entity_poly.entity_id
_entity_poly.type
_entity_poly.pdbx_seq_one_letter_code
_entity_poly.pdbx_strand_id
1 'polypeptide(L)'
;MKIIRPFSVDFASAFTRASDATYFDKDGALQTATTDEPRWGYDPDTGDFLGLIVEGAATNILLNSATLSTQSVTVSAQEYTLSFYGTGTVTLSGASTAGPLVGTGANQRVSLTFTPSAGSLTCTVSGTVEYAQLEAGDTATSYITTTGTAETRAADDKSGGDTFIDVAITETEWSAGTYSTGTRRYVGTDLYEVVADPSTSDAPVAGAAADPPTWILVGKINKWKAFDNIINDQIENSETLRLTVCPDGLANSVALFELEAATAIVVVKDAIEGEVYRAEKNLVDNSLITNWYQWFFEPISRKPDAVFLDLPPYVGPCISIEVDNGTDTAKIGECVIGLQADIGVTNYNTSVGIVDYSRKDVDTFGNARLTQRAFSKRAEYDVTVRTDAIAGVNRELTSIRAQPIVFIGDENRAETVVFGYYRDYNIILSTPSISEAVIEVEGLV
;
A
#
# COMPACT_ATOMS: atom_id res chain seq x y z
N MET A 1 16.55 -8.30 17.92
CA MET A 1 16.78 -7.37 16.81
C MET A 1 16.42 -8.05 15.51
N LYS A 2 15.61 -7.39 14.72
CA LYS A 2 15.22 -7.87 13.36
C LYS A 2 15.71 -6.86 12.32
N ILE A 3 15.89 -7.31 11.10
CA ILE A 3 16.12 -6.45 9.94
C ILE A 3 15.10 -6.80 8.86
N ILE A 4 14.73 -5.82 8.02
CA ILE A 4 13.94 -6.06 6.80
C ILE A 4 14.82 -5.73 5.60
N ARG A 5 14.99 -6.71 4.72
CA ARG A 5 15.61 -6.52 3.40
C ARG A 5 14.54 -6.14 2.39
N PRO A 6 14.59 -4.92 1.85
CA PRO A 6 13.60 -4.47 0.88
C PRO A 6 13.65 -5.32 -0.39
N PHE A 7 12.47 -5.53 -0.99
CA PHE A 7 12.38 -5.89 -2.40
C PHE A 7 12.69 -4.68 -3.27
N SER A 8 13.24 -4.95 -4.45
CA SER A 8 13.29 -3.95 -5.50
C SER A 8 11.87 -3.77 -6.05
N VAL A 9 11.28 -2.61 -5.81
CA VAL A 9 9.99 -2.24 -6.40
C VAL A 9 10.21 -1.91 -7.87
N ASP A 10 9.42 -2.51 -8.76
CA ASP A 10 9.40 -2.11 -10.15
C ASP A 10 8.56 -0.83 -10.28
N PHE A 11 9.15 0.23 -10.83
CA PHE A 11 8.45 1.48 -11.13
C PHE A 11 7.54 1.38 -12.37
N ALA A 12 7.38 0.20 -12.96
CA ALA A 12 6.38 -0.07 -13.97
C ALA A 12 5.04 -0.41 -13.30
N SER A 13 4.04 0.43 -13.53
CA SER A 13 2.69 0.23 -13.04
C SER A 13 1.76 0.18 -14.25
N ALA A 14 1.49 -1.01 -14.77
CA ALA A 14 0.53 -1.19 -15.84
C ALA A 14 -0.58 -2.15 -15.37
N PHE A 15 -1.68 -1.55 -14.93
CA PHE A 15 -2.96 -2.25 -14.72
C PHE A 15 -3.80 -2.05 -15.96
N THR A 16 -4.35 -3.11 -16.52
CA THR A 16 -5.25 -3.00 -17.67
C THR A 16 -6.56 -3.73 -17.43
N ARG A 17 -7.64 -3.13 -17.91
CA ARG A 17 -8.99 -3.69 -17.97
C ARG A 17 -9.75 -3.03 -19.13
N ALA A 18 -10.21 -3.81 -20.08
CA ALA A 18 -10.87 -3.31 -21.29
C ALA A 18 -12.34 -2.85 -21.09
N SER A 19 -12.83 -2.72 -19.87
CA SER A 19 -14.18 -2.26 -19.53
C SER A 19 -14.21 -1.48 -18.25
N ASP A 20 -15.28 -0.72 -18.00
CA ASP A 20 -15.60 -0.19 -16.69
C ASP A 20 -15.86 -1.33 -15.69
N ALA A 21 -15.70 -1.03 -14.39
CA ALA A 21 -15.98 -1.95 -13.30
C ALA A 21 -16.38 -1.21 -12.03
N THR A 22 -17.22 -1.83 -11.20
CA THR A 22 -17.69 -1.22 -9.96
C THR A 22 -16.92 -1.71 -8.73
N TYR A 23 -16.97 -0.92 -7.67
CA TYR A 23 -16.48 -1.25 -6.34
C TYR A 23 -17.23 -0.42 -5.29
N PHE A 24 -17.19 -0.82 -4.04
CA PHE A 24 -17.72 0.00 -2.95
C PHE A 24 -16.58 0.83 -2.35
N ASP A 25 -16.87 2.11 -2.09
CA ASP A 25 -15.98 2.99 -1.34
C ASP A 25 -16.13 2.80 0.17
N LYS A 26 -15.35 3.56 0.94
CA LYS A 26 -15.32 3.50 2.41
C LYS A 26 -16.67 3.84 3.06
N ASP A 27 -17.50 4.64 2.39
CA ASP A 27 -18.82 5.04 2.87
C ASP A 27 -19.93 4.05 2.45
N GLY A 28 -19.57 2.94 1.80
CA GLY A 28 -20.47 1.94 1.27
C GLY A 28 -21.21 2.37 0.01
N ALA A 29 -20.77 3.43 -0.65
CA ALA A 29 -21.35 3.88 -1.91
C ALA A 29 -20.71 3.12 -3.10
N LEU A 30 -21.56 2.70 -4.04
CA LEU A 30 -21.10 2.04 -5.27
C LEU A 30 -20.45 3.05 -6.21
N GLN A 31 -19.19 2.84 -6.52
CA GLN A 31 -18.37 3.64 -7.45
C GLN A 31 -18.11 2.88 -8.74
N THR A 32 -17.71 3.61 -9.77
CA THR A 32 -17.30 3.03 -11.06
C THR A 32 -15.89 3.48 -11.39
N ALA A 33 -15.00 2.53 -11.58
CA ALA A 33 -13.68 2.75 -12.16
C ALA A 33 -13.75 2.59 -13.67
N THR A 34 -13.09 3.48 -14.39
CA THR A 34 -13.03 3.47 -15.84
C THR A 34 -12.06 2.41 -16.36
N THR A 35 -12.01 2.23 -17.69
CA THR A 35 -11.03 1.37 -18.37
C THR A 35 -9.62 1.65 -17.84
N ASP A 36 -8.84 0.59 -17.57
CA ASP A 36 -7.46 0.62 -17.08
C ASP A 36 -7.25 1.28 -15.71
N GLU A 37 -8.31 1.60 -14.97
CA GLU A 37 -8.24 2.16 -13.64
C GLU A 37 -8.29 1.05 -12.57
N PRO A 38 -7.29 0.93 -11.66
CA PRO A 38 -7.32 -0.01 -10.55
C PRO A 38 -8.45 0.33 -9.57
N ARG A 39 -8.91 -0.69 -8.83
CA ARG A 39 -10.00 -0.56 -7.84
C ARG A 39 -9.52 -1.01 -6.48
N TRP A 40 -9.68 -0.15 -5.46
CA TRP A 40 -9.51 -0.53 -4.06
C TRP A 40 -10.88 -0.65 -3.42
N GLY A 41 -11.25 -1.85 -3.02
CA GLY A 41 -12.56 -2.17 -2.48
C GLY A 41 -12.66 -1.99 -0.98
N TYR A 42 -13.89 -1.75 -0.53
CA TYR A 42 -14.26 -1.76 0.88
C TYR A 42 -15.47 -2.65 1.10
N ASP A 43 -15.59 -3.18 2.29
CA ASP A 43 -16.82 -3.84 2.73
C ASP A 43 -17.90 -2.77 2.94
N PRO A 44 -19.03 -2.81 2.22
CA PRO A 44 -20.03 -1.75 2.31
C PRO A 44 -20.82 -1.75 3.63
N ASP A 45 -20.74 -2.82 4.44
CA ASP A 45 -21.41 -2.92 5.75
C ASP A 45 -20.51 -2.40 6.88
N THR A 46 -19.21 -2.71 6.84
CA THR A 46 -18.25 -2.37 7.91
C THR A 46 -17.35 -1.19 7.56
N GLY A 47 -17.18 -0.86 6.28
CA GLY A 47 -16.20 0.13 5.80
C GLY A 47 -14.76 -0.38 5.83
N ASP A 48 -14.55 -1.69 6.04
CA ASP A 48 -13.22 -2.28 6.09
C ASP A 48 -12.54 -2.25 4.73
N PHE A 49 -11.29 -1.79 4.69
CA PHE A 49 -10.47 -1.79 3.49
C PHE A 49 -10.15 -3.21 3.02
N LEU A 50 -10.62 -3.61 1.85
CA LEU A 50 -10.40 -4.95 1.29
C LEU A 50 -9.15 -5.04 0.39
N GLY A 51 -8.45 -3.94 0.13
CA GLY A 51 -7.30 -3.89 -0.77
C GLY A 51 -7.65 -3.92 -2.25
N LEU A 52 -6.63 -4.03 -3.10
CA LEU A 52 -6.79 -4.06 -4.55
C LEU A 52 -7.70 -5.21 -5.00
N ILE A 53 -8.65 -4.89 -5.88
CA ILE A 53 -9.54 -5.86 -6.51
C ILE A 53 -8.92 -6.30 -7.84
N VAL A 54 -8.63 -7.60 -7.95
CA VAL A 54 -8.14 -8.24 -9.19
C VAL A 54 -9.00 -9.47 -9.46
N GLU A 55 -9.78 -9.42 -10.54
CA GLU A 55 -10.79 -10.43 -10.84
C GLU A 55 -10.73 -10.87 -12.31
N GLY A 56 -11.06 -12.12 -12.57
CA GLY A 56 -11.27 -12.63 -13.92
C GLY A 56 -12.45 -11.96 -14.64
N ALA A 57 -12.60 -12.19 -15.94
CA ALA A 57 -13.78 -11.75 -16.67
C ALA A 57 -15.04 -12.44 -16.16
N ALA A 58 -16.12 -11.68 -16.00
CA ALA A 58 -17.42 -12.20 -15.56
C ALA A 58 -18.57 -11.53 -16.33
N THR A 59 -19.70 -12.22 -16.46
CA THR A 59 -20.89 -11.70 -17.14
C THR A 59 -22.09 -11.81 -16.23
N ASN A 60 -22.73 -10.67 -15.93
CA ASN A 60 -24.02 -10.66 -15.27
C ASN A 60 -25.13 -10.84 -16.32
N ILE A 61 -25.86 -11.95 -16.23
CA ILE A 61 -26.94 -12.28 -17.17
C ILE A 61 -28.33 -11.81 -16.72
N LEU A 62 -28.46 -11.26 -15.50
CA LEU A 62 -29.69 -10.58 -15.05
C LEU A 62 -29.84 -9.24 -15.74
N LEU A 63 -31.05 -8.83 -16.02
CA LEU A 63 -31.34 -7.53 -16.66
C LEU A 63 -31.83 -6.54 -15.60
N ASN A 64 -31.50 -5.25 -15.77
CA ASN A 64 -31.87 -4.17 -14.85
C ASN A 64 -31.49 -4.51 -13.40
N SER A 65 -30.27 -4.94 -13.21
CA SER A 65 -29.80 -5.59 -11.98
C SER A 65 -29.60 -4.66 -10.79
N ALA A 66 -29.63 -3.33 -11.00
CA ALA A 66 -29.51 -2.36 -9.90
C ALA A 66 -30.65 -2.48 -8.89
N THR A 67 -31.87 -2.70 -9.36
CA THR A 67 -33.04 -3.06 -8.53
C THR A 67 -33.77 -4.18 -9.27
N LEU A 68 -33.56 -5.40 -8.77
CA LEU A 68 -34.05 -6.59 -9.46
C LEU A 68 -35.57 -6.73 -9.38
N SER A 69 -36.19 -7.02 -10.51
CA SER A 69 -37.57 -7.46 -10.60
C SER A 69 -37.66 -8.91 -11.06
N THR A 70 -38.79 -9.56 -10.83
CA THR A 70 -39.03 -10.94 -11.29
C THR A 70 -38.82 -11.03 -12.81
N GLN A 71 -37.89 -11.95 -13.20
CA GLN A 71 -37.52 -12.16 -14.60
C GLN A 71 -37.07 -13.60 -14.85
N SER A 72 -37.01 -13.94 -16.16
CA SER A 72 -36.48 -15.24 -16.59
C SER A 72 -35.29 -15.00 -17.53
N VAL A 73 -34.22 -15.79 -17.29
CA VAL A 73 -32.99 -15.79 -18.10
C VAL A 73 -32.68 -17.20 -18.60
N THR A 74 -31.94 -17.29 -19.69
CA THR A 74 -31.50 -18.59 -20.23
C THR A 74 -30.17 -18.97 -19.60
N VAL A 75 -30.09 -20.18 -19.05
CA VAL A 75 -28.85 -20.74 -18.45
C VAL A 75 -28.45 -22.03 -19.16
N SER A 76 -27.16 -22.34 -19.13
CA SER A 76 -26.59 -23.62 -19.55
C SER A 76 -26.40 -24.56 -18.37
N ALA A 77 -26.11 -25.85 -18.62
CA ALA A 77 -25.80 -26.82 -17.58
C ALA A 77 -24.34 -26.66 -17.11
N GLN A 78 -24.09 -25.60 -16.37
CA GLN A 78 -22.81 -25.29 -15.72
C GLN A 78 -23.07 -24.66 -14.36
N GLU A 79 -22.05 -24.49 -13.55
CA GLU A 79 -22.17 -23.85 -12.26
C GLU A 79 -22.39 -22.32 -12.39
N TYR A 80 -23.29 -21.79 -11.58
CA TYR A 80 -23.63 -20.36 -11.48
C TYR A 80 -23.67 -19.95 -10.03
N THR A 81 -23.34 -18.68 -9.79
CA THR A 81 -23.53 -18.01 -8.52
C THR A 81 -24.51 -16.85 -8.67
N LEU A 82 -25.60 -16.92 -7.92
CA LEU A 82 -26.54 -15.81 -7.71
C LEU A 82 -26.12 -15.03 -6.48
N SER A 83 -26.04 -13.73 -6.57
CA SER A 83 -25.75 -12.87 -5.43
C SER A 83 -26.52 -11.56 -5.50
N PHE A 84 -26.78 -10.94 -4.34
CA PHE A 84 -27.41 -9.62 -4.26
C PHE A 84 -27.24 -8.99 -2.89
N TYR A 85 -27.56 -7.72 -2.78
CA TYR A 85 -27.67 -6.95 -1.55
C TYR A 85 -29.15 -6.65 -1.25
N GLY A 86 -29.50 -6.44 0.03
CA GLY A 86 -30.86 -6.09 0.43
C GLY A 86 -31.50 -7.06 1.41
N THR A 87 -32.78 -6.84 1.71
CA THR A 87 -33.57 -7.65 2.66
C THR A 87 -34.63 -8.52 1.98
N GLY A 88 -34.63 -8.52 0.63
CA GLY A 88 -35.57 -9.29 -0.17
C GLY A 88 -35.21 -10.76 -0.28
N THR A 89 -35.98 -11.47 -1.10
CA THR A 89 -35.79 -12.91 -1.34
C THR A 89 -35.87 -13.18 -2.84
N VAL A 90 -34.96 -14.00 -3.35
CA VAL A 90 -34.99 -14.52 -4.72
C VAL A 90 -35.27 -16.03 -4.66
N THR A 91 -36.36 -16.45 -5.27
CA THR A 91 -36.73 -17.87 -5.40
C THR A 91 -36.54 -18.32 -6.83
N LEU A 92 -35.78 -19.39 -7.03
CA LEU A 92 -35.50 -19.97 -8.34
C LEU A 92 -36.55 -21.01 -8.74
N SER A 93 -36.90 -21.02 -10.02
CA SER A 93 -37.76 -22.05 -10.61
C SER A 93 -37.40 -22.31 -12.08
N GLY A 94 -37.92 -23.37 -12.66
CA GLY A 94 -37.59 -23.78 -14.02
C GLY A 94 -36.32 -24.62 -14.09
N ALA A 95 -35.22 -24.09 -14.66
CA ALA A 95 -33.95 -24.81 -14.82
C ALA A 95 -33.29 -25.22 -13.48
N SER A 96 -33.63 -24.56 -12.39
CA SER A 96 -33.19 -24.89 -11.01
C SER A 96 -34.24 -24.51 -9.99
N THR A 97 -34.28 -25.25 -8.86
CA THR A 97 -35.11 -24.95 -7.66
C THR A 97 -34.22 -24.79 -6.43
N ALA A 98 -32.94 -24.45 -6.60
CA ALA A 98 -32.04 -24.15 -5.51
C ALA A 98 -32.51 -22.91 -4.71
N GLY A 99 -32.21 -22.87 -3.44
CA GLY A 99 -32.62 -21.77 -2.56
C GLY A 99 -33.96 -21.99 -1.84
N PRO A 100 -34.70 -20.93 -1.42
CA PRO A 100 -34.53 -19.51 -1.79
C PRO A 100 -33.30 -18.86 -1.20
N LEU A 101 -32.76 -17.82 -1.87
CA LEU A 101 -31.71 -16.95 -1.35
C LEU A 101 -32.41 -15.76 -0.66
N VAL A 102 -32.11 -15.55 0.62
CA VAL A 102 -32.73 -14.52 1.48
C VAL A 102 -31.69 -13.48 1.86
N GLY A 103 -31.96 -12.23 1.60
CA GLY A 103 -31.10 -11.10 1.95
C GLY A 103 -31.09 -10.81 3.45
N THR A 104 -29.97 -10.37 3.97
CA THR A 104 -29.72 -10.13 5.40
C THR A 104 -29.61 -8.66 5.77
N GLY A 105 -29.36 -7.77 4.81
CA GLY A 105 -29.22 -6.34 5.04
C GLY A 105 -28.96 -5.55 3.76
N ALA A 106 -29.15 -4.24 3.81
CA ALA A 106 -28.98 -3.38 2.63
C ALA A 106 -27.55 -3.42 2.08
N ASN A 107 -26.54 -3.49 2.97
CA ASN A 107 -25.13 -3.49 2.60
C ASN A 107 -24.49 -4.89 2.75
N GLN A 108 -25.27 -5.91 3.04
CA GLN A 108 -24.80 -7.28 3.21
C GLN A 108 -25.08 -8.10 1.94
N ARG A 109 -24.00 -8.59 1.32
CA ARG A 109 -24.12 -9.43 0.14
C ARG A 109 -24.41 -10.87 0.54
N VAL A 110 -25.46 -11.44 -0.04
CA VAL A 110 -25.76 -12.86 0.05
C VAL A 110 -25.48 -13.54 -1.28
N SER A 111 -25.05 -14.81 -1.26
CA SER A 111 -24.77 -15.59 -2.44
C SER A 111 -25.27 -17.02 -2.34
N LEU A 112 -25.59 -17.62 -3.51
CA LEU A 112 -26.00 -19.00 -3.66
C LEU A 112 -25.38 -19.58 -4.94
N THR A 113 -24.54 -20.59 -4.78
CA THR A 113 -23.94 -21.33 -5.89
C THR A 113 -24.76 -22.58 -6.18
N PHE A 114 -25.05 -22.85 -7.45
CA PHE A 114 -25.86 -23.97 -7.91
C PHE A 114 -25.56 -24.35 -9.36
N THR A 115 -25.89 -25.58 -9.72
CA THR A 115 -25.78 -26.08 -11.10
C THR A 115 -27.17 -26.31 -11.68
N PRO A 116 -27.70 -25.46 -12.59
CA PRO A 116 -29.01 -25.65 -13.24
C PRO A 116 -28.93 -26.74 -14.33
N SER A 117 -30.07 -27.21 -14.79
CA SER A 117 -30.19 -27.81 -16.12
C SER A 117 -30.19 -26.70 -17.19
N ALA A 118 -29.80 -27.03 -18.43
CA ALA A 118 -29.93 -26.05 -19.53
C ALA A 118 -31.41 -25.70 -19.78
N GLY A 119 -31.70 -24.39 -19.88
CA GLY A 119 -33.05 -23.91 -20.13
C GLY A 119 -33.38 -22.55 -19.52
N SER A 120 -34.67 -22.27 -19.36
CA SER A 120 -35.12 -21.03 -18.71
C SER A 120 -35.11 -21.14 -17.20
N LEU A 121 -34.39 -20.24 -16.57
CA LEU A 121 -34.36 -20.04 -15.13
C LEU A 121 -35.19 -18.79 -14.78
N THR A 122 -36.17 -18.94 -13.93
CA THR A 122 -36.96 -17.82 -13.40
C THR A 122 -36.51 -17.44 -12.03
N CYS A 123 -36.14 -16.17 -11.85
CA CYS A 123 -35.86 -15.53 -10.58
C CYS A 123 -37.09 -14.76 -10.12
N THR A 124 -37.84 -15.30 -9.18
CA THR A 124 -39.00 -14.63 -8.56
C THR A 124 -38.53 -13.80 -7.38
N VAL A 125 -38.78 -12.49 -7.45
CA VAL A 125 -38.28 -11.51 -6.45
C VAL A 125 -39.42 -11.08 -5.51
N SER A 126 -39.10 -10.99 -4.23
CA SER A 126 -39.99 -10.45 -3.19
C SER A 126 -39.16 -9.55 -2.26
N GLY A 127 -39.66 -8.37 -1.97
CA GLY A 127 -38.93 -7.37 -1.15
C GLY A 127 -37.84 -6.64 -1.93
N THR A 128 -36.88 -6.04 -1.21
CA THR A 128 -35.80 -5.22 -1.78
C THR A 128 -34.59 -6.09 -2.13
N VAL A 129 -34.30 -6.19 -3.44
CA VAL A 129 -33.14 -6.91 -4.02
C VAL A 129 -32.38 -5.94 -4.89
N GLU A 130 -31.19 -5.56 -4.48
CA GLU A 130 -30.35 -4.56 -5.14
C GLU A 130 -29.01 -5.17 -5.56
N TYR A 131 -28.40 -4.57 -6.57
CA TYR A 131 -27.11 -4.98 -7.12
C TYR A 131 -27.02 -6.50 -7.36
N ALA A 132 -28.08 -7.05 -7.97
CA ALA A 132 -28.19 -8.48 -8.19
C ALA A 132 -27.32 -8.94 -9.35
N GLN A 133 -26.72 -10.11 -9.19
CA GLN A 133 -25.83 -10.70 -10.19
C GLN A 133 -26.05 -12.21 -10.28
N LEU A 134 -26.14 -12.72 -11.50
CA LEU A 134 -26.11 -14.13 -11.81
C LEU A 134 -25.01 -14.36 -12.84
N GLU A 135 -23.96 -14.99 -12.41
CA GLU A 135 -22.75 -15.22 -13.21
C GLU A 135 -22.34 -16.68 -13.21
N ALA A 136 -21.63 -17.11 -14.26
CA ALA A 136 -21.05 -18.44 -14.31
C ALA A 136 -19.83 -18.52 -13.40
N GLY A 137 -19.71 -19.60 -12.62
CA GLY A 137 -18.66 -19.84 -11.66
C GLY A 137 -19.18 -20.08 -10.24
N ASP A 138 -18.27 -20.44 -9.34
CA ASP A 138 -18.52 -20.80 -7.94
C ASP A 138 -18.43 -19.62 -6.97
N THR A 139 -17.98 -18.47 -7.45
CA THR A 139 -17.70 -17.28 -6.62
C THR A 139 -18.40 -16.05 -7.20
N ALA A 140 -18.96 -15.22 -6.33
CA ALA A 140 -19.53 -13.93 -6.71
C ALA A 140 -18.43 -12.88 -6.89
N THR A 141 -18.26 -12.36 -8.11
CA THR A 141 -17.32 -11.25 -8.39
C THR A 141 -17.93 -9.89 -8.06
N SER A 142 -17.17 -8.79 -8.17
CA SER A 142 -17.70 -7.44 -7.97
C SER A 142 -18.94 -7.20 -8.88
N TYR A 143 -19.88 -6.41 -8.38
CA TYR A 143 -21.16 -6.17 -9.05
C TYR A 143 -20.95 -5.63 -10.48
N ILE A 144 -21.65 -6.21 -11.46
CA ILE A 144 -21.67 -5.77 -12.85
C ILE A 144 -23.03 -5.20 -13.14
N THR A 145 -23.11 -3.89 -13.33
CA THR A 145 -24.36 -3.19 -13.63
C THR A 145 -24.90 -3.62 -14.99
N THR A 146 -26.17 -4.02 -15.03
CA THR A 146 -26.87 -4.31 -16.27
C THR A 146 -28.11 -3.42 -16.42
N THR A 147 -28.44 -3.12 -17.67
CA THR A 147 -29.71 -2.48 -18.06
C THR A 147 -30.58 -3.47 -18.86
N GLY A 148 -30.97 -3.19 -20.05
CA GLY A 148 -31.79 -4.09 -20.91
C GLY A 148 -31.05 -5.32 -21.46
N THR A 149 -29.76 -5.45 -21.27
CA THR A 149 -28.89 -6.52 -21.81
C THR A 149 -27.98 -7.08 -20.72
N ALA A 150 -27.52 -8.33 -20.91
CA ALA A 150 -26.42 -8.88 -20.13
C ALA A 150 -25.13 -8.09 -20.40
N GLU A 151 -24.33 -7.86 -19.35
CA GLU A 151 -23.09 -7.10 -19.45
C GLU A 151 -21.91 -7.91 -18.95
N THR A 152 -20.76 -7.72 -19.61
CA THR A 152 -19.51 -8.41 -19.27
C THR A 152 -18.48 -7.40 -18.80
N ARG A 153 -17.92 -7.65 -17.60
CA ARG A 153 -16.70 -6.99 -17.15
C ARG A 153 -15.50 -7.79 -17.66
N ALA A 154 -14.56 -7.11 -18.29
CA ALA A 154 -13.29 -7.69 -18.71
C ALA A 154 -12.45 -8.11 -17.47
N ALA A 155 -11.52 -9.05 -17.66
CA ALA A 155 -10.56 -9.40 -16.63
C ALA A 155 -9.65 -8.23 -16.29
N ASP A 156 -9.30 -8.13 -15.02
CA ASP A 156 -8.21 -7.28 -14.54
C ASP A 156 -6.87 -7.96 -14.87
N ASP A 157 -5.96 -7.23 -15.49
CA ASP A 157 -4.60 -7.70 -15.80
C ASP A 157 -3.58 -6.79 -15.11
N LYS A 158 -2.78 -7.38 -14.21
CA LYS A 158 -1.69 -6.73 -13.48
C LYS A 158 -0.32 -7.16 -13.99
N SER A 159 -0.23 -7.90 -15.09
CA SER A 159 1.04 -8.47 -15.60
C SER A 159 2.05 -7.42 -16.08
N GLY A 160 1.61 -6.18 -16.26
CA GLY A 160 2.47 -5.07 -16.69
C GLY A 160 3.23 -4.36 -15.56
N GLY A 161 3.10 -4.81 -14.30
CA GLY A 161 3.79 -4.24 -13.14
C GLY A 161 3.36 -4.88 -11.84
N ASP A 162 4.15 -4.65 -10.79
CA ASP A 162 3.93 -5.19 -9.45
C ASP A 162 3.43 -4.15 -8.44
N THR A 163 3.44 -2.86 -8.80
CA THR A 163 3.15 -1.75 -7.90
C THR A 163 2.04 -0.86 -8.44
N PHE A 164 0.98 -0.72 -7.64
CA PHE A 164 -0.20 0.08 -7.96
C PHE A 164 -0.42 1.13 -6.88
N ILE A 165 -0.55 2.40 -7.25
CA ILE A 165 -0.65 3.54 -6.33
C ILE A 165 -1.83 4.40 -6.74
N ASP A 166 -2.72 4.68 -5.77
CA ASP A 166 -3.92 5.52 -5.92
C ASP A 166 -3.58 7.01 -5.76
N VAL A 167 -2.64 7.48 -6.57
CA VAL A 167 -2.24 8.89 -6.61
C VAL A 167 -2.15 9.32 -8.07
N ALA A 168 -2.87 10.37 -8.41
CA ALA A 168 -2.83 10.94 -9.74
C ALA A 168 -1.49 11.65 -10.00
N ILE A 169 -0.97 11.53 -11.21
CA ILE A 169 0.21 12.29 -11.65
C ILE A 169 -0.27 13.72 -11.94
N THR A 170 0.21 14.67 -11.14
CA THR A 170 -0.11 16.11 -11.25
C THR A 170 0.98 16.89 -11.98
N GLU A 171 2.18 16.35 -12.04
CA GLU A 171 3.31 16.93 -12.73
C GLU A 171 3.11 16.86 -14.25
N THR A 172 3.74 17.78 -14.97
CA THR A 172 3.63 17.83 -16.43
C THR A 172 4.75 17.01 -17.08
N GLU A 173 4.38 16.07 -17.94
CA GLU A 173 5.34 15.28 -18.72
C GLU A 173 6.15 16.15 -19.66
N TRP A 174 7.40 15.79 -19.87
CA TRP A 174 8.25 16.45 -20.84
C TRP A 174 7.82 16.14 -22.27
N SER A 175 7.82 17.16 -23.10
CA SER A 175 7.65 17.04 -24.55
C SER A 175 8.72 17.92 -25.25
N ALA A 176 9.00 17.69 -26.53
CA ALA A 176 9.98 18.50 -27.25
C ALA A 176 9.52 19.97 -27.29
N GLY A 177 10.39 20.90 -26.81
CA GLY A 177 10.06 22.32 -26.73
C GLY A 177 11.18 23.12 -26.08
N THR A 178 10.98 24.45 -25.91
CA THR A 178 11.89 25.33 -25.20
C THR A 178 11.31 25.69 -23.84
N TYR A 179 12.11 25.56 -22.80
CA TYR A 179 11.69 25.72 -21.41
C TYR A 179 12.55 26.75 -20.68
N SER A 180 11.91 27.70 -20.00
CA SER A 180 12.59 28.73 -19.20
C SER A 180 13.09 28.17 -17.88
N THR A 181 14.09 28.84 -17.31
CA THR A 181 14.64 28.57 -15.97
C THR A 181 13.54 28.38 -14.93
N GLY A 182 13.65 27.37 -14.07
CA GLY A 182 12.69 27.02 -13.03
C GLY A 182 11.48 26.19 -13.52
N THR A 183 11.39 25.90 -14.82
CA THR A 183 10.33 25.02 -15.32
C THR A 183 10.61 23.57 -14.92
N ARG A 184 9.58 22.87 -14.39
CA ARG A 184 9.64 21.47 -14.01
C ARG A 184 8.93 20.60 -15.03
N ARG A 185 9.54 19.45 -15.37
CA ARG A 185 8.98 18.40 -16.22
C ARG A 185 9.45 17.04 -15.75
N TYR A 186 8.59 16.03 -15.87
CA TYR A 186 9.01 14.67 -15.56
C TYR A 186 9.29 13.84 -16.83
N VAL A 187 10.18 12.86 -16.69
CA VAL A 187 10.48 11.83 -17.68
C VAL A 187 10.50 10.49 -16.96
N GLY A 188 9.60 9.59 -17.34
CA GLY A 188 9.41 8.33 -16.61
C GLY A 188 8.89 8.59 -15.18
N THR A 189 9.71 8.31 -14.19
CA THR A 189 9.37 8.55 -12.76
C THR A 189 10.11 9.74 -12.17
N ASP A 190 11.04 10.35 -12.91
CA ASP A 190 11.95 11.37 -12.43
C ASP A 190 11.51 12.79 -12.80
N LEU A 191 11.55 13.68 -11.82
CA LEU A 191 11.22 15.11 -11.98
C LEU A 191 12.48 15.93 -12.15
N TYR A 192 12.51 16.74 -13.20
CA TYR A 192 13.63 17.61 -13.55
C TYR A 192 13.22 19.09 -13.50
N GLU A 193 14.19 19.96 -13.20
CA GLU A 193 14.02 21.41 -13.23
C GLU A 193 15.09 22.06 -14.12
N VAL A 194 14.67 23.03 -14.93
CA VAL A 194 15.57 23.80 -15.80
C VAL A 194 16.42 24.75 -14.97
N VAL A 195 17.74 24.67 -15.14
CA VAL A 195 18.72 25.59 -14.53
C VAL A 195 19.44 26.48 -15.56
N ALA A 196 19.28 26.17 -16.83
CA ALA A 196 19.81 27.01 -17.91
C ALA A 196 19.14 28.39 -17.93
N ASP A 197 19.92 29.45 -18.11
CA ASP A 197 19.45 30.83 -18.19
C ASP A 197 19.69 31.38 -19.60
N PRO A 198 18.69 31.95 -20.29
CA PRO A 198 17.29 32.10 -19.89
C PRO A 198 16.40 30.87 -20.14
N SER A 199 16.86 29.90 -20.94
CA SER A 199 16.07 28.71 -21.33
C SER A 199 16.93 27.64 -21.95
N THR A 200 16.35 26.44 -22.10
CA THR A 200 16.93 25.31 -22.84
C THR A 200 15.89 24.61 -23.71
N SER A 201 16.36 23.97 -24.79
CA SER A 201 15.58 23.03 -25.59
C SER A 201 16.06 21.58 -25.46
N ASP A 202 17.02 21.32 -24.56
CA ASP A 202 17.56 19.99 -24.31
C ASP A 202 16.51 19.09 -23.67
N ALA A 203 16.61 17.80 -23.92
CA ALA A 203 15.85 16.82 -23.16
C ALA A 203 16.38 16.72 -21.72
N PRO A 204 15.51 16.56 -20.69
CA PRO A 204 15.91 16.61 -19.28
C PRO A 204 17.07 15.70 -18.92
N VAL A 205 17.05 14.43 -19.33
CA VAL A 205 18.10 13.45 -19.04
C VAL A 205 19.45 13.86 -19.67
N ALA A 206 19.41 14.30 -20.93
CA ALA A 206 20.61 14.75 -21.63
C ALA A 206 21.14 16.08 -21.07
N GLY A 207 20.24 17.01 -20.75
CA GLY A 207 20.58 18.30 -20.17
C GLY A 207 21.13 18.20 -18.74
N ALA A 208 20.69 17.22 -17.96
CA ALA A 208 21.25 16.96 -16.63
C ALA A 208 22.66 16.35 -16.68
N ALA A 209 22.99 15.64 -17.76
CA ALA A 209 24.32 15.08 -18.00
C ALA A 209 25.29 16.07 -18.72
N ALA A 210 24.80 17.23 -19.15
CA ALA A 210 25.61 18.24 -19.85
C ALA A 210 26.55 18.97 -18.88
N ASP A 211 27.59 19.59 -19.43
CA ASP A 211 28.53 20.43 -18.68
C ASP A 211 28.68 21.79 -19.40
N PRO A 212 28.17 22.89 -18.85
CA PRO A 212 27.32 22.99 -17.64
C PRO A 212 25.92 22.37 -17.83
N PRO A 213 25.30 21.85 -16.75
CA PRO A 213 23.99 21.23 -16.83
C PRO A 213 22.92 22.27 -17.20
N THR A 214 21.97 21.89 -18.06
CA THR A 214 20.81 22.72 -18.41
C THR A 214 19.56 22.33 -17.65
N TRP A 215 19.54 21.11 -17.12
CA TRP A 215 18.54 20.55 -16.22
C TRP A 215 19.19 19.94 -14.98
N ILE A 216 18.47 19.89 -13.89
CA ILE A 216 18.86 19.11 -12.68
C ILE A 216 17.77 18.13 -12.34
N LEU A 217 18.13 16.97 -11.83
CA LEU A 217 17.22 16.03 -11.20
C LEU A 217 16.78 16.60 -9.85
N VAL A 218 15.47 16.74 -9.64
CA VAL A 218 14.90 17.24 -8.37
C VAL A 218 14.59 16.07 -7.44
N GLY A 219 14.07 14.96 -7.98
CA GLY A 219 13.63 13.77 -7.24
C GLY A 219 12.64 12.96 -8.07
N LYS A 220 11.82 12.17 -7.40
CA LYS A 220 10.70 11.44 -8.04
C LYS A 220 9.47 12.33 -8.15
N ILE A 221 8.55 12.00 -9.08
CA ILE A 221 7.19 12.57 -9.07
C ILE A 221 6.42 12.06 -7.85
N ASN A 222 5.38 12.80 -7.43
CA ASN A 222 4.64 12.51 -6.20
C ASN A 222 4.24 11.03 -6.07
N LYS A 223 3.77 10.42 -7.15
CA LYS A 223 3.33 9.02 -7.18
C LYS A 223 4.38 8.00 -6.69
N TRP A 224 5.68 8.29 -6.83
CA TRP A 224 6.76 7.33 -6.60
C TRP A 224 7.68 7.67 -5.43
N LYS A 225 7.43 8.73 -4.69
CA LYS A 225 8.28 9.19 -3.58
C LYS A 225 8.39 8.18 -2.44
N ALA A 226 7.36 7.35 -2.20
CA ALA A 226 7.40 6.33 -1.14
C ALA A 226 8.39 5.18 -1.40
N PHE A 227 9.14 5.21 -2.51
CA PHE A 227 10.07 4.15 -2.93
C PHE A 227 11.40 4.71 -3.45
N ASP A 228 11.78 5.93 -3.08
CA ASP A 228 12.99 6.60 -3.61
C ASP A 228 14.19 6.60 -2.65
N ASN A 229 14.03 6.02 -1.47
CA ASN A 229 14.97 6.00 -0.36
C ASN A 229 15.25 7.41 0.25
N ILE A 230 14.35 8.38 0.04
CA ILE A 230 14.42 9.73 0.60
C ILE A 230 13.25 9.91 1.57
N ILE A 231 13.49 9.69 2.85
CA ILE A 231 12.42 9.65 3.87
C ILE A 231 11.66 10.98 3.98
N ASN A 232 12.35 12.11 3.79
CA ASN A 232 11.76 13.45 3.93
C ASN A 232 11.04 13.94 2.66
N ASP A 233 11.09 13.21 1.55
CA ASP A 233 10.32 13.51 0.33
C ASP A 233 9.08 12.62 0.24
N GLN A 234 8.01 13.05 0.90
CA GLN A 234 6.81 12.23 1.09
C GLN A 234 5.91 12.20 -0.14
N ILE A 235 5.34 11.01 -0.42
CA ILE A 235 4.15 10.90 -1.28
C ILE A 235 2.95 11.44 -0.50
N GLU A 236 2.07 12.17 -1.17
CA GLU A 236 0.89 12.76 -0.54
C GLU A 236 -0.38 12.54 -1.37
N ASN A 237 -1.50 12.34 -0.68
CA ASN A 237 -2.83 12.29 -1.26
C ASN A 237 -3.86 12.89 -0.28
N SER A 238 -4.98 13.39 -0.80
CA SER A 238 -6.06 13.92 0.05
C SER A 238 -6.73 12.79 0.83
N GLU A 239 -6.91 12.98 2.14
CA GLU A 239 -7.62 12.09 3.05
C GLU A 239 -6.99 10.69 3.20
N THR A 240 -6.94 9.90 2.14
CA THR A 240 -6.43 8.53 2.14
C THR A 240 -5.41 8.32 1.04
N LEU A 241 -4.39 7.54 1.33
CA LEU A 241 -3.39 7.10 0.37
C LEU A 241 -3.37 5.57 0.34
N ARG A 242 -3.54 5.00 -0.87
CA ARG A 242 -3.57 3.55 -1.07
C ARG A 242 -2.47 3.14 -2.04
N LEU A 243 -1.80 2.08 -1.69
CA LEU A 243 -0.83 1.44 -2.56
C LEU A 243 -0.91 -0.08 -2.42
N THR A 244 -0.57 -0.78 -3.48
CA THR A 244 -0.49 -2.24 -3.49
C THR A 244 0.78 -2.66 -4.20
N VAL A 245 1.55 -3.54 -3.58
CA VAL A 245 2.72 -4.18 -4.17
C VAL A 245 2.49 -5.69 -4.21
N CYS A 246 2.72 -6.28 -5.37
CA CYS A 246 2.57 -7.73 -5.61
C CYS A 246 3.93 -8.32 -5.98
N PRO A 247 4.87 -8.53 -5.02
CA PRO A 247 6.21 -9.01 -5.31
C PRO A 247 6.20 -10.42 -5.88
N ASP A 248 7.08 -10.72 -6.81
CA ASP A 248 7.25 -12.07 -7.37
C ASP A 248 7.82 -13.09 -6.38
N GLY A 249 8.27 -12.64 -5.21
CA GLY A 249 8.89 -13.44 -4.16
C GLY A 249 8.11 -13.48 -2.86
N LEU A 250 8.75 -14.03 -1.83
CA LEU A 250 8.23 -14.05 -0.48
C LEU A 250 8.40 -12.67 0.17
N ALA A 251 7.32 -12.11 0.69
CA ALA A 251 7.34 -10.94 1.56
C ALA A 251 6.64 -11.28 2.88
N ASN A 252 7.25 -10.92 4.01
CA ASN A 252 6.69 -11.20 5.32
C ASN A 252 6.73 -9.98 6.26
N SER A 253 7.04 -8.81 5.73
CA SER A 253 7.11 -7.59 6.52
C SER A 253 6.89 -6.34 5.69
N VAL A 254 6.30 -5.33 6.33
CA VAL A 254 6.08 -3.97 5.81
C VAL A 254 6.55 -2.99 6.87
N ALA A 255 7.29 -1.98 6.46
CA ALA A 255 7.64 -0.84 7.31
C ALA A 255 7.32 0.47 6.56
N LEU A 256 6.67 1.37 7.26
CA LEU A 256 6.27 2.69 6.75
C LEU A 256 6.95 3.75 7.60
N PHE A 257 7.52 4.76 6.97
CA PHE A 257 8.30 5.82 7.63
C PHE A 257 7.76 7.20 7.29
N GLU A 258 7.93 8.14 8.23
CA GLU A 258 7.48 9.54 8.17
C GLU A 258 6.02 9.64 7.69
N LEU A 259 5.15 8.99 8.46
CA LEU A 259 3.72 8.99 8.24
C LEU A 259 3.07 10.27 8.77
N GLU A 260 2.24 10.90 7.97
CA GLU A 260 1.21 11.84 8.44
C GLU A 260 -0.16 11.18 8.24
N ALA A 261 -0.63 10.44 9.27
CA ALA A 261 -1.86 9.66 9.21
C ALA A 261 -2.46 9.38 10.59
N ALA A 262 -3.76 9.06 10.62
CA ALA A 262 -4.45 8.58 11.81
C ALA A 262 -4.34 7.07 11.98
N THR A 263 -4.46 6.34 10.86
CA THR A 263 -4.40 4.87 10.85
C THR A 263 -3.58 4.38 9.66
N ALA A 264 -2.99 3.20 9.81
CA ALA A 264 -2.36 2.45 8.73
C ALA A 264 -2.88 1.02 8.73
N ILE A 265 -3.33 0.54 7.58
CA ILE A 265 -3.92 -0.78 7.38
C ILE A 265 -3.07 -1.54 6.35
N VAL A 266 -2.78 -2.79 6.65
CA VAL A 266 -2.11 -3.71 5.72
C VAL A 266 -3.01 -4.93 5.51
N VAL A 267 -3.30 -5.22 4.24
CA VAL A 267 -4.08 -6.39 3.81
C VAL A 267 -3.24 -7.22 2.85
N VAL A 268 -3.10 -8.51 3.13
CA VAL A 268 -2.40 -9.43 2.22
C VAL A 268 -3.41 -10.36 1.57
N LYS A 269 -3.36 -10.44 0.26
CA LYS A 269 -4.20 -11.33 -0.53
C LYS A 269 -3.36 -12.33 -1.32
N ASP A 270 -3.75 -13.59 -1.22
CA ASP A 270 -3.31 -14.65 -2.12
C ASP A 270 -4.28 -14.79 -3.30
N ALA A 271 -3.78 -15.23 -4.46
CA ALA A 271 -4.59 -15.36 -5.67
C ALA A 271 -5.64 -16.49 -5.58
N ILE A 272 -5.44 -17.46 -4.68
CA ILE A 272 -6.30 -18.64 -4.52
C ILE A 272 -7.13 -18.54 -3.25
N GLU A 273 -6.49 -18.19 -2.12
CA GLU A 273 -7.13 -18.21 -0.80
C GLU A 273 -7.82 -16.86 -0.46
N GLY A 274 -7.59 -15.81 -1.25
CA GLY A 274 -8.13 -14.49 -1.02
C GLY A 274 -7.40 -13.74 0.10
N GLU A 275 -8.11 -13.09 1.03
CA GLU A 275 -7.50 -12.38 2.15
C GLU A 275 -6.93 -13.38 3.16
N VAL A 276 -5.61 -13.33 3.36
CA VAL A 276 -4.86 -14.22 4.27
C VAL A 276 -4.29 -13.50 5.48
N TYR A 277 -4.29 -12.17 5.46
CA TYR A 277 -3.82 -11.34 6.57
C TYR A 277 -4.43 -9.95 6.51
N ARG A 278 -4.76 -9.43 7.69
CA ARG A 278 -5.18 -8.04 7.91
C ARG A 278 -4.62 -7.56 9.23
N ALA A 279 -4.05 -6.38 9.23
CA ALA A 279 -3.69 -5.68 10.45
C ALA A 279 -3.90 -4.17 10.29
N GLU A 280 -4.37 -3.56 11.37
CA GLU A 280 -4.56 -2.12 11.48
C GLU A 280 -3.74 -1.59 12.65
N LYS A 281 -3.10 -0.44 12.46
CA LYS A 281 -2.41 0.30 13.52
C LYS A 281 -2.95 1.71 13.63
N ASN A 282 -3.42 2.06 14.83
CA ASN A 282 -3.73 3.43 15.19
C ASN A 282 -2.41 4.17 15.47
N LEU A 283 -2.21 5.29 14.80
CA LEU A 283 -0.98 6.08 14.87
C LEU A 283 -1.04 7.21 15.91
N VAL A 284 -2.11 7.30 16.70
CA VAL A 284 -2.17 8.29 17.79
C VAL A 284 -1.11 7.95 18.84
N ASP A 285 -0.27 8.94 19.13
CA ASP A 285 0.76 8.83 20.16
C ASP A 285 0.30 9.51 21.48
N ASN A 286 -0.03 8.68 22.44
CA ASN A 286 -0.43 9.10 23.78
C ASN A 286 0.71 8.97 24.81
N SER A 287 1.95 8.76 24.38
CA SER A 287 3.08 8.48 25.27
C SER A 287 3.39 9.58 26.29
N LEU A 288 3.08 10.83 25.93
CA LEU A 288 3.28 12.01 26.80
C LEU A 288 2.01 12.40 27.58
N ILE A 289 0.88 11.74 27.36
CA ILE A 289 -0.38 12.04 28.03
C ILE A 289 -0.40 11.36 29.40
N THR A 290 -0.25 12.13 30.47
CA THR A 290 -0.17 11.62 31.84
C THR A 290 -1.39 12.00 32.70
N ASN A 291 -2.25 12.89 32.25
CA ASN A 291 -3.42 13.36 32.99
C ASN A 291 -4.56 13.79 32.07
N TRP A 292 -5.77 13.94 32.65
CA TRP A 292 -6.98 14.29 31.93
C TRP A 292 -6.94 15.67 31.24
N TYR A 293 -6.20 16.64 31.82
CA TYR A 293 -6.05 17.96 31.21
C TYR A 293 -5.32 17.85 29.88
N GLN A 294 -4.21 17.12 29.86
CA GLN A 294 -3.43 16.87 28.63
C GLN A 294 -4.29 16.12 27.59
N TRP A 295 -5.04 15.11 28.03
CA TRP A 295 -5.92 14.37 27.13
C TRP A 295 -6.93 15.26 26.38
N PHE A 296 -7.49 16.28 27.06
CA PHE A 296 -8.51 17.14 26.45
C PHE A 296 -7.96 18.37 25.72
N PHE A 297 -6.77 18.84 26.03
CA PHE A 297 -6.29 20.14 25.59
C PHE A 297 -4.95 20.13 24.85
N GLU A 298 -4.20 19.03 24.88
CA GLU A 298 -3.00 18.94 24.05
C GLU A 298 -3.33 18.51 22.61
N PRO A 299 -2.59 19.05 21.62
CA PRO A 299 -2.73 18.59 20.24
C PRO A 299 -2.45 17.10 20.13
N ILE A 300 -3.19 16.41 19.26
CA ILE A 300 -2.97 14.99 18.99
C ILE A 300 -1.61 14.82 18.32
N SER A 301 -0.72 14.09 18.97
CA SER A 301 0.54 13.63 18.38
C SER A 301 0.31 12.32 17.64
N ARG A 302 1.07 12.10 16.55
CA ARG A 302 1.00 10.88 15.76
C ARG A 302 2.37 10.21 15.70
N LYS A 303 2.35 8.89 15.64
CA LYS A 303 3.58 8.10 15.42
C LYS A 303 3.97 8.24 13.96
N PRO A 304 5.24 8.63 13.67
CA PRO A 304 5.69 8.79 12.30
C PRO A 304 5.99 7.46 11.61
N ASP A 305 6.11 6.35 12.35
CA ASP A 305 6.49 5.07 11.77
C ASP A 305 5.52 3.96 12.19
N ALA A 306 5.32 3.01 11.26
CA ALA A 306 4.56 1.79 11.52
C ALA A 306 5.24 0.58 10.88
N VAL A 307 5.37 -0.51 11.64
CA VAL A 307 6.01 -1.75 11.17
C VAL A 307 5.05 -2.91 11.35
N PHE A 308 4.82 -3.67 10.30
CA PHE A 308 4.01 -4.88 10.30
C PHE A 308 4.95 -6.06 10.02
N LEU A 309 5.08 -6.94 10.98
CA LEU A 309 5.97 -8.09 10.93
C LEU A 309 5.16 -9.38 10.90
N ASP A 310 5.85 -10.46 10.52
CA ASP A 310 5.28 -11.80 10.54
C ASP A 310 4.03 -11.96 9.64
N LEU A 311 3.98 -11.23 8.51
CA LEU A 311 3.01 -11.49 7.47
C LEU A 311 3.16 -12.94 6.98
N PRO A 312 2.06 -13.64 6.66
CA PRO A 312 2.14 -15.02 6.22
C PRO A 312 2.95 -15.14 4.91
N PRO A 313 3.86 -16.12 4.80
CA PRO A 313 4.82 -16.20 3.71
C PRO A 313 4.21 -16.86 2.46
N TYR A 314 3.31 -16.19 1.78
CA TYR A 314 2.81 -16.60 0.47
C TYR A 314 3.78 -16.21 -0.64
N VAL A 315 3.75 -16.95 -1.75
CA VAL A 315 4.55 -16.65 -2.96
C VAL A 315 3.71 -15.79 -3.90
N GLY A 316 4.21 -14.61 -4.26
CA GLY A 316 3.49 -13.69 -5.14
C GLY A 316 2.21 -13.08 -4.54
N PRO A 317 2.16 -12.75 -3.23
CA PRO A 317 0.99 -12.15 -2.62
C PRO A 317 0.83 -10.71 -3.12
N CYS A 318 -0.40 -10.18 -3.08
CA CYS A 318 -0.60 -8.75 -3.20
C CYS A 318 -0.76 -8.14 -1.80
N ILE A 319 0.14 -7.23 -1.46
CA ILE A 319 0.16 -6.51 -0.18
C ILE A 319 -0.41 -5.12 -0.44
N SER A 320 -1.64 -4.89 0.02
CA SER A 320 -2.33 -3.61 -0.07
C SER A 320 -2.17 -2.84 1.24
N ILE A 321 -1.80 -1.58 1.12
CA ILE A 321 -1.59 -0.67 2.24
C ILE A 321 -2.53 0.50 2.06
N GLU A 322 -3.26 0.86 3.11
CA GLU A 322 -4.03 2.09 3.20
C GLU A 322 -3.51 2.90 4.39
N VAL A 323 -3.31 4.19 4.13
CA VAL A 323 -2.98 5.18 5.15
C VAL A 323 -4.07 6.24 5.13
N ASP A 324 -4.78 6.40 6.25
CA ASP A 324 -5.93 7.30 6.39
C ASP A 324 -5.63 8.44 7.38
N ASN A 325 -5.85 9.68 6.97
CA ASN A 325 -5.68 10.87 7.81
C ASN A 325 -7.00 11.63 8.04
N GLY A 326 -8.14 10.98 7.83
CA GLY A 326 -9.46 11.59 7.98
C GLY A 326 -9.73 12.63 6.89
N THR A 327 -9.81 13.91 7.25
CA THR A 327 -10.02 15.03 6.31
C THR A 327 -8.73 15.73 5.91
N ASP A 328 -7.61 15.34 6.52
CA ASP A 328 -6.30 15.95 6.26
C ASP A 328 -5.55 15.16 5.17
N THR A 329 -4.47 15.75 4.65
CA THR A 329 -3.62 15.06 3.67
C THR A 329 -2.89 13.88 4.32
N ALA A 330 -3.02 12.69 3.73
CA ALA A 330 -2.27 11.50 4.12
C ALA A 330 -0.90 11.50 3.43
N LYS A 331 0.17 11.13 4.17
CA LYS A 331 1.53 11.10 3.63
C LYS A 331 2.33 9.90 4.10
N ILE A 332 3.24 9.43 3.25
CA ILE A 332 4.25 8.39 3.53
C ILE A 332 5.59 8.88 3.00
N GLY A 333 6.64 8.86 3.84
CA GLY A 333 8.01 9.14 3.39
C GLY A 333 8.62 7.97 2.65
N GLU A 334 8.66 6.80 3.26
CA GLU A 334 9.20 5.60 2.62
C GLU A 334 8.37 4.37 2.98
N CYS A 335 8.14 3.50 1.98
CA CYS A 335 7.43 2.23 2.14
C CYS A 335 8.38 1.07 1.80
N VAL A 336 8.77 0.32 2.82
CA VAL A 336 9.66 -0.84 2.68
C VAL A 336 8.86 -2.11 2.84
N ILE A 337 8.82 -2.93 1.78
CA ILE A 337 8.24 -4.28 1.79
C ILE A 337 9.39 -5.26 1.58
N GLY A 338 9.46 -6.31 2.39
CA GLY A 338 10.59 -7.21 2.27
C GLY A 338 10.53 -8.46 3.14
N LEU A 339 11.69 -9.11 3.20
CA LEU A 339 11.91 -10.26 4.07
C LEU A 339 12.59 -9.82 5.37
N GLN A 340 11.95 -10.18 6.48
CA GLN A 340 12.59 -10.03 7.79
C GLN A 340 13.61 -11.15 8.03
N ALA A 341 14.71 -10.78 8.69
CA ALA A 341 15.68 -11.72 9.24
C ALA A 341 15.94 -11.40 10.71
N ASP A 342 16.07 -12.44 11.54
CA ASP A 342 16.38 -12.30 12.96
C ASP A 342 17.89 -12.31 13.18
N ILE A 343 18.40 -11.26 13.79
CA ILE A 343 19.83 -11.11 14.15
C ILE A 343 20.09 -11.57 15.57
N GLY A 344 19.13 -11.38 16.48
CA GLY A 344 19.28 -11.71 17.89
C GLY A 344 18.33 -10.92 18.79
N VAL A 345 18.55 -10.95 20.07
CA VAL A 345 17.70 -10.26 21.07
C VAL A 345 18.31 -8.89 21.38
N THR A 346 17.52 -7.83 21.18
CA THR A 346 17.92 -6.45 21.56
C THR A 346 17.94 -6.29 23.07
N ASN A 347 19.04 -5.76 23.60
CA ASN A 347 19.22 -5.49 25.03
C ASN A 347 18.79 -4.05 25.39
N TYR A 348 18.48 -3.81 26.65
CA TYR A 348 18.13 -2.48 27.18
C TYR A 348 19.28 -1.45 27.13
N ASN A 349 20.50 -1.84 26.83
CA ASN A 349 21.64 -0.94 26.65
C ASN A 349 21.69 -0.31 25.25
N THR A 350 20.70 -0.57 24.41
CA THR A 350 20.53 0.07 23.09
C THR A 350 20.36 1.57 23.25
N SER A 351 21.15 2.36 22.55
CA SER A 351 21.05 3.82 22.53
C SER A 351 20.38 4.30 21.23
N VAL A 352 19.59 5.36 21.34
CA VAL A 352 18.91 6.01 20.23
C VAL A 352 19.16 7.50 20.23
N GLY A 353 19.24 8.11 19.06
CA GLY A 353 19.51 9.53 18.91
C GLY A 353 19.29 10.01 17.48
N ILE A 354 19.72 11.19 17.19
CA ILE A 354 19.65 11.81 15.85
C ILE A 354 21.03 12.32 15.41
N VAL A 355 21.24 12.37 14.11
CA VAL A 355 22.29 13.15 13.46
C VAL A 355 21.62 14.38 12.86
N ASP A 356 21.91 15.55 13.43
CA ASP A 356 21.34 16.83 12.99
C ASP A 356 22.28 17.51 11.97
N TYR A 357 21.78 17.74 10.77
CA TYR A 357 22.51 18.42 9.68
C TYR A 357 22.30 19.95 9.67
N SER A 358 21.65 20.51 10.71
CA SER A 358 21.43 21.94 10.88
C SER A 358 22.75 22.73 10.95
N ARG A 359 22.74 23.93 10.41
CA ARG A 359 23.93 24.78 10.34
C ARG A 359 23.83 25.95 11.32
N LYS A 360 24.93 26.17 12.03
CA LYS A 360 25.15 27.35 12.87
C LYS A 360 26.18 28.27 12.18
N ASP A 361 25.72 29.43 11.70
CA ASP A 361 26.58 30.50 11.19
C ASP A 361 26.77 31.54 12.28
N VAL A 362 28.01 31.95 12.54
CA VAL A 362 28.34 32.99 13.55
C VAL A 362 28.95 34.19 12.82
N ASP A 363 28.38 35.36 13.00
CA ASP A 363 28.90 36.58 12.42
C ASP A 363 30.16 37.08 13.17
N THR A 364 30.81 38.13 12.63
CA THR A 364 32.02 38.71 13.22
C THR A 364 31.79 39.35 14.58
N PHE A 365 30.55 39.59 14.98
CA PHE A 365 30.16 40.14 16.27
C PHE A 365 29.74 39.07 17.27
N GLY A 366 29.79 37.79 16.90
CA GLY A 366 29.43 36.68 17.76
C GLY A 366 27.94 36.31 17.77
N ASN A 367 27.10 36.94 16.90
CA ASN A 367 25.70 36.58 16.79
C ASN A 367 25.55 35.26 16.00
N ALA A 368 24.81 34.32 16.55
CA ALA A 368 24.55 33.04 15.92
C ALA A 368 23.24 33.06 15.10
N ARG A 369 23.34 32.64 13.85
CA ARG A 369 22.17 32.33 13.00
C ARG A 369 22.09 30.80 12.87
N LEU A 370 20.98 30.21 13.31
CA LEU A 370 20.70 28.78 13.16
C LEU A 370 19.83 28.59 11.94
N THR A 371 20.25 27.69 11.05
CA THR A 371 19.46 27.23 9.90
C THR A 371 19.15 25.78 10.13
N GLN A 372 17.87 25.48 10.44
CA GLN A 372 17.40 24.13 10.62
C GLN A 372 17.45 23.39 9.27
N ARG A 373 17.93 22.16 9.28
CA ARG A 373 17.97 21.24 8.14
C ARG A 373 17.37 19.91 8.55
N ALA A 374 17.34 18.97 7.64
CA ALA A 374 16.93 17.61 7.92
C ALA A 374 17.83 16.94 8.97
N PHE A 375 17.32 15.90 9.59
CA PHE A 375 18.06 15.04 10.52
C PHE A 375 17.86 13.58 10.11
N SER A 376 18.77 12.70 10.48
CA SER A 376 18.58 11.26 10.38
C SER A 376 18.53 10.62 11.77
N LYS A 377 17.80 9.50 11.89
CA LYS A 377 17.81 8.68 13.11
C LYS A 377 19.17 7.99 13.24
N ARG A 378 19.65 7.84 14.47
CA ARG A 378 20.83 7.04 14.79
C ARG A 378 20.49 6.09 15.92
N ALA A 379 20.91 4.84 15.76
CA ALA A 379 20.79 3.85 16.82
C ALA A 379 22.08 3.04 16.97
N GLU A 380 22.41 2.69 18.21
CA GLU A 380 23.46 1.73 18.53
C GLU A 380 22.78 0.58 19.28
N TYR A 381 22.62 -0.53 18.57
CA TYR A 381 21.93 -1.71 19.08
C TYR A 381 22.92 -2.60 19.84
N ASP A 382 22.62 -2.84 21.10
CA ASP A 382 23.25 -3.90 21.88
C ASP A 382 22.41 -5.17 21.73
N VAL A 383 23.01 -6.22 21.15
CA VAL A 383 22.29 -7.42 20.71
C VAL A 383 22.94 -8.69 21.29
N THR A 384 22.14 -9.51 21.95
CA THR A 384 22.55 -10.85 22.34
C THR A 384 22.31 -11.82 21.20
N VAL A 385 23.36 -12.47 20.73
CA VAL A 385 23.34 -13.44 19.64
C VAL A 385 23.73 -14.82 20.16
N ARG A 386 23.10 -15.87 19.67
CA ARG A 386 23.55 -17.23 19.94
C ARG A 386 24.89 -17.49 19.29
N THR A 387 25.84 -18.05 20.02
CA THR A 387 27.22 -18.26 19.54
C THR A 387 27.27 -19.20 18.31
N ASP A 388 26.38 -20.18 18.22
CA ASP A 388 26.25 -21.06 17.05
C ASP A 388 25.69 -20.36 15.79
N ALA A 389 24.96 -19.25 15.95
CA ALA A 389 24.36 -18.47 14.87
C ALA A 389 25.30 -17.38 14.30
N ILE A 390 26.43 -17.08 14.93
CA ILE A 390 27.32 -15.96 14.57
C ILE A 390 27.75 -16.01 13.10
N ALA A 391 28.10 -17.19 12.59
CA ALA A 391 28.50 -17.32 11.18
C ALA A 391 27.38 -16.93 10.21
N GLY A 392 26.12 -17.20 10.57
CA GLY A 392 24.94 -16.78 9.85
C GLY A 392 24.74 -15.26 9.91
N VAL A 393 24.75 -14.70 11.13
CA VAL A 393 24.61 -13.26 11.36
C VAL A 393 25.71 -12.46 10.64
N ASN A 394 26.97 -12.90 10.73
CA ASN A 394 28.08 -12.24 10.05
C ASN A 394 27.90 -12.26 8.51
N ARG A 395 27.44 -13.38 7.94
CA ARG A 395 27.16 -13.48 6.50
C ARG A 395 26.02 -12.55 6.12
N GLU A 396 24.97 -12.50 6.94
CA GLU A 396 23.82 -11.64 6.77
C GLU A 396 24.23 -10.17 6.73
N LEU A 397 24.90 -9.69 7.79
CA LEU A 397 25.39 -8.30 7.88
C LEU A 397 26.37 -7.98 6.73
N THR A 398 27.22 -8.93 6.32
CA THR A 398 28.13 -8.70 5.20
C THR A 398 27.39 -8.55 3.86
N SER A 399 26.27 -9.24 3.68
CA SER A 399 25.49 -9.20 2.43
C SER A 399 24.74 -7.88 2.21
N ILE A 400 24.41 -7.17 3.29
CA ILE A 400 23.63 -5.91 3.27
C ILE A 400 24.51 -4.64 3.35
N ARG A 401 25.82 -4.75 3.11
CA ARG A 401 26.73 -3.60 3.14
C ARG A 401 26.33 -2.55 2.11
N ALA A 402 26.29 -1.29 2.54
CA ALA A 402 25.97 -0.13 1.72
C ALA A 402 24.59 -0.25 1.00
N GLN A 403 23.66 -0.97 1.61
CA GLN A 403 22.26 -1.07 1.16
C GLN A 403 21.35 -0.45 2.21
N PRO A 404 20.35 0.36 1.81
CA PRO A 404 19.32 0.82 2.72
C PRO A 404 18.46 -0.37 3.13
N ILE A 405 18.33 -0.56 4.45
CA ILE A 405 17.48 -1.60 5.04
C ILE A 405 16.80 -1.07 6.30
N VAL A 406 15.80 -1.78 6.80
CA VAL A 406 15.16 -1.46 8.07
C VAL A 406 15.81 -2.22 9.20
N PHE A 407 16.23 -1.51 10.23
CA PHE A 407 16.71 -2.07 11.49
C PHE A 407 15.64 -1.89 12.56
N ILE A 408 15.32 -2.95 13.30
CA ILE A 408 14.23 -2.97 14.28
C ILE A 408 14.78 -3.52 15.60
N GLY A 409 14.91 -2.65 16.59
CA GLY A 409 15.25 -3.06 17.95
C GLY A 409 14.06 -3.69 18.65
N ASP A 410 12.97 -2.94 18.74
CA ASP A 410 11.67 -3.35 19.29
C ASP A 410 10.56 -2.75 18.43
N GLU A 411 9.65 -3.58 17.92
CA GLU A 411 8.54 -3.15 17.04
C GLU A 411 7.54 -2.19 17.70
N ASN A 412 7.49 -2.15 19.04
CA ASN A 412 6.62 -1.28 19.81
C ASN A 412 7.27 0.07 20.15
N ARG A 413 8.53 0.26 19.79
CA ARG A 413 9.33 1.46 20.05
C ARG A 413 9.83 2.08 18.75
N ALA A 414 9.09 3.06 18.25
CA ALA A 414 9.40 3.73 16.99
C ALA A 414 10.80 4.36 16.95
N GLU A 415 11.32 4.78 18.11
CA GLU A 415 12.68 5.31 18.24
C GLU A 415 13.77 4.27 17.96
N THR A 416 13.45 2.97 18.06
CA THR A 416 14.37 1.86 17.76
C THR A 416 14.16 1.27 16.36
N VAL A 417 13.34 1.91 15.54
CA VAL A 417 13.11 1.53 14.14
C VAL A 417 13.81 2.54 13.26
N VAL A 418 14.79 2.09 12.48
CA VAL A 418 15.61 2.95 11.62
C VAL A 418 15.70 2.38 10.22
N PHE A 419 15.31 3.17 9.21
CA PHE A 419 15.61 2.88 7.82
C PHE A 419 16.92 3.55 7.43
N GLY A 420 17.91 2.76 7.07
CA GLY A 420 19.24 3.27 6.79
C GLY A 420 20.26 2.16 6.55
N TYR A 421 21.48 2.41 6.94
CA TYR A 421 22.59 1.47 6.79
C TYR A 421 23.37 1.35 8.10
N TYR A 422 24.02 0.21 8.33
CA TYR A 422 24.95 0.13 9.46
C TYR A 422 26.29 0.76 9.07
N ARG A 423 26.88 1.49 10.02
CA ARG A 423 28.23 2.10 9.86
C ARG A 423 29.33 1.12 10.26
N ASP A 424 29.10 0.43 11.36
CA ASP A 424 30.02 -0.56 11.93
C ASP A 424 29.25 -1.61 12.73
N TYR A 425 29.83 -2.78 12.88
CA TYR A 425 29.37 -3.78 13.82
C TYR A 425 30.55 -4.55 14.43
N ASN A 426 30.38 -4.96 15.68
CA ASN A 426 31.36 -5.76 16.40
C ASN A 426 30.64 -6.92 17.09
N ILE A 427 31.18 -8.14 16.96
CA ILE A 427 30.65 -9.33 17.63
C ILE A 427 31.74 -9.88 18.56
N ILE A 428 31.43 -9.93 19.84
CA ILE A 428 32.32 -10.43 20.91
C ILE A 428 31.87 -11.84 21.29
N LEU A 429 32.74 -12.81 21.11
CA LEU A 429 32.56 -14.19 21.55
C LEU A 429 32.67 -14.28 23.07
N SER A 430 31.57 -14.02 23.78
CA SER A 430 31.58 -13.90 25.23
C SER A 430 31.54 -15.25 25.95
N THR A 431 30.70 -16.18 25.51
CA THR A 431 30.53 -17.52 26.08
C THR A 431 30.30 -18.59 25.01
N PRO A 432 30.39 -19.90 25.34
CA PRO A 432 30.11 -20.94 24.38
C PRO A 432 28.66 -20.94 23.81
N SER A 433 27.70 -20.34 24.51
CA SER A 433 26.28 -20.35 24.14
C SER A 433 25.76 -18.99 23.68
N ILE A 434 26.31 -17.90 24.24
CA ILE A 434 25.82 -16.52 24.01
C ILE A 434 27.01 -15.62 23.71
N SER A 435 26.84 -14.76 22.74
CA SER A 435 27.78 -13.73 22.33
C SER A 435 27.06 -12.38 22.26
N GLU A 436 27.83 -11.30 22.38
CA GLU A 436 27.32 -9.93 22.34
C GLU A 436 27.72 -9.28 21.03
N ALA A 437 26.81 -8.54 20.43
CA ALA A 437 27.05 -7.77 19.24
C ALA A 437 26.61 -6.32 19.45
N VAL A 438 27.40 -5.40 18.97
CA VAL A 438 27.04 -3.97 18.88
C VAL A 438 26.97 -3.60 17.42
N ILE A 439 25.84 -2.99 17.00
CA ILE A 439 25.60 -2.58 15.61
C ILE A 439 25.26 -1.09 15.61
N GLU A 440 26.12 -0.28 15.02
CA GLU A 440 25.89 1.15 14.81
C GLU A 440 25.16 1.40 13.50
N VAL A 441 23.99 2.04 13.57
CA VAL A 441 23.13 2.33 12.41
C VAL A 441 22.94 3.84 12.28
N GLU A 442 23.02 4.32 11.05
CA GLU A 442 22.67 5.67 10.65
C GLU A 442 21.52 5.62 9.64
N GLY A 443 20.45 6.38 9.92
CA GLY A 443 19.27 6.48 9.08
C GLY A 443 19.53 7.30 7.83
N LEU A 444 18.74 7.08 6.81
CA LEU A 444 18.60 7.95 5.66
C LEU A 444 17.77 9.19 6.02
N VAL A 445 17.85 10.20 5.14
CA VAL A 445 17.18 11.50 5.33
C VAL A 445 16.06 11.68 4.31
#